data_e028661d0ba2f964cbdb71092f9963eb
#
_entry.id   e028661d0ba2f964cbdb71092f9963eb
#
_cell.length_a   1.000
_cell.length_b   1.000
_cell.length_c   1.000
_cell.angle_alpha   90.00
_cell.angle_beta   90.00
_cell.angle_gamma   90.00
#
_symmetry.space_group_name_H-M   'P 1'
#
loop_
_entity.id
_entity.type
_entity.pdbx_description
1 polymer ?
#
loop_
_entity_poly.entity_id
_entity_poly.type
_entity_poly.pdbx_seq_one_letter_code
_entity_poly.pdbx_strand_id
1 'polypeptide(L)'
;MRFGYWTPVYGGFLRNTGEEGGMEATWDYVKRVSVLADQLGWDITLVPELYLNDRKGIDAPSLEAWSLSTAIAAVTDELRIMTAVRPGFHLPTVIAKTSATIADISSDRFSLNVVSAWWAEEAKQYGGVFASHDERYIQSSEFVRILKGMWRDDRFTLQGRFYDVPAAVLSPKPRVAPRIFAGGESESGREAIAAFADAYVMHGGTPDEVAPKVADVHARRRRLQGGDFEEVGMAAYVIIRDTEKEALAELDRITTVDPGSPGYASFEEFERHSNLDVELTKREYSVGTRGLRPNLVGTAEQVAERIGEFQNAGVDLLLVQSSPLHDELERISAQLFPLLGVESRAVLA
;
A
#
# COMPACT_ATOMS: atom_id res chain seq x y z
N MET A 1 -6.48 2.50 16.26
CA MET A 1 -5.95 2.57 14.86
C MET A 1 -4.61 1.88 14.80
N ARG A 2 -4.32 1.18 13.72
CA ARG A 2 -3.01 0.58 13.44
C ARG A 2 -2.21 1.51 12.52
N PHE A 3 -0.87 1.38 12.57
CA PHE A 3 0.02 2.22 11.80
C PHE A 3 0.95 1.36 10.95
N GLY A 4 0.92 1.61 9.66
CA GLY A 4 1.85 1.04 8.71
C GLY A 4 2.58 2.13 7.92
N TYR A 5 3.57 1.73 7.16
CA TYR A 5 4.31 2.63 6.29
C TYR A 5 4.50 2.02 4.90
N TRP A 6 4.81 2.85 3.91
CA TRP A 6 5.20 2.40 2.59
C TRP A 6 6.69 2.14 2.54
N THR A 7 7.07 0.94 2.11
CA THR A 7 8.49 0.62 1.86
C THR A 7 9.03 1.50 0.74
N PRO A 8 10.20 2.17 0.93
CA PRO A 8 10.75 3.12 -0.03
C PRO A 8 11.50 2.43 -1.18
N VAL A 9 10.81 1.61 -1.98
CA VAL A 9 11.40 0.85 -3.08
C VAL A 9 11.96 1.73 -4.20
N TYR A 10 11.56 3.00 -4.25
CA TYR A 10 11.95 3.97 -5.29
C TYR A 10 13.06 4.91 -4.84
N GLY A 11 13.59 4.77 -3.63
CA GLY A 11 14.57 5.68 -3.06
C GLY A 11 13.98 7.04 -2.66
N GLY A 12 12.68 7.09 -2.31
CA GLY A 12 11.97 8.29 -1.86
C GLY A 12 10.54 8.38 -2.39
N PHE A 13 9.77 9.32 -1.87
CA PHE A 13 8.36 9.51 -2.20
C PHE A 13 8.08 10.79 -2.96
N LEU A 14 8.98 11.78 -2.88
CA LEU A 14 8.79 13.10 -3.48
C LEU A 14 9.12 13.08 -4.97
N ARG A 15 8.27 13.71 -5.77
CA ARG A 15 8.45 13.81 -7.22
C ARG A 15 9.23 15.04 -7.65
N ASN A 16 9.28 16.06 -6.80
CA ASN A 16 9.85 17.36 -7.08
C ASN A 16 11.32 17.50 -6.66
N THR A 17 11.90 16.52 -6.03
CA THR A 17 13.31 16.55 -5.59
C THR A 17 14.04 15.26 -5.94
N GLY A 18 15.29 15.40 -6.35
CA GLY A 18 16.15 14.25 -6.68
C GLY A 18 16.67 13.53 -5.45
N GLU A 19 16.94 14.28 -4.36
CA GLU A 19 17.49 13.75 -3.13
C GLU A 19 16.54 13.96 -1.95
N GLU A 20 16.36 12.92 -1.15
CA GLU A 20 15.47 12.92 0.00
C GLU A 20 16.21 12.38 1.25
N GLY A 21 17.19 13.17 1.76
CA GLY A 21 17.83 12.84 3.04
C GLY A 21 18.46 11.45 3.12
N GLY A 22 19.09 10.96 2.04
CA GLY A 22 19.74 9.66 2.01
C GLY A 22 18.79 8.47 1.82
N MET A 23 17.56 8.70 1.37
CA MET A 23 16.64 7.65 0.95
C MET A 23 17.10 7.07 -0.39
N GLU A 24 17.87 6.00 -0.35
CA GLU A 24 18.34 5.31 -1.54
C GLU A 24 17.47 4.07 -1.84
N ALA A 25 17.26 3.75 -3.12
CA ALA A 25 16.64 2.49 -3.54
C ALA A 25 17.64 1.33 -3.39
N THR A 26 18.00 1.00 -2.16
CA THR A 26 18.95 -0.06 -1.81
C THR A 26 18.38 -0.96 -0.71
N TRP A 27 18.81 -2.22 -0.70
CA TRP A 27 18.48 -3.14 0.37
C TRP A 27 18.95 -2.63 1.74
N ASP A 28 20.13 -2.05 1.81
CA ASP A 28 20.68 -1.56 3.09
C ASP A 28 19.80 -0.47 3.71
N TYR A 29 19.27 0.45 2.91
CA TYR A 29 18.33 1.46 3.40
C TYR A 29 17.02 0.82 3.86
N VAL A 30 16.41 -0.02 3.02
CA VAL A 30 15.13 -0.69 3.35
C VAL A 30 15.27 -1.56 4.59
N LYS A 31 16.38 -2.30 4.74
CA LYS A 31 16.66 -3.10 5.93
C LYS A 31 16.68 -2.24 7.20
N ARG A 32 17.44 -1.12 7.19
CA ARG A 32 17.49 -0.22 8.35
C ARG A 32 16.11 0.30 8.74
N VAL A 33 15.34 0.76 7.76
CA VAL A 33 13.96 1.25 7.97
C VAL A 33 13.06 0.15 8.53
N SER A 34 13.10 -1.06 7.97
CA SER A 34 12.21 -2.15 8.39
C SER A 34 12.53 -2.66 9.80
N VAL A 35 13.81 -2.80 10.14
CA VAL A 35 14.23 -3.20 11.49
C VAL A 35 13.88 -2.11 12.50
N LEU A 36 14.10 -0.84 12.18
CA LEU A 36 13.70 0.28 13.02
C LEU A 36 12.18 0.30 13.26
N ALA A 37 11.40 0.18 12.19
CA ALA A 37 9.93 0.18 12.29
C ALA A 37 9.42 -0.97 13.16
N ASP A 38 10.00 -2.16 13.02
CA ASP A 38 9.68 -3.32 13.86
C ASP A 38 9.96 -3.04 15.36
N GLN A 39 11.11 -2.48 15.67
CA GLN A 39 11.51 -2.09 17.03
C GLN A 39 10.62 -0.98 17.61
N LEU A 40 10.21 -0.02 16.79
CA LEU A 40 9.37 1.11 17.21
C LEU A 40 7.87 0.75 17.34
N GLY A 41 7.45 -0.47 16.98
CA GLY A 41 6.07 -0.93 17.14
C GLY A 41 5.14 -0.60 15.97
N TRP A 42 5.69 -0.33 14.78
CA TRP A 42 4.87 -0.24 13.57
C TRP A 42 4.24 -1.59 13.22
N ASP A 43 2.97 -1.59 12.81
CA ASP A 43 2.21 -2.81 12.61
C ASP A 43 2.50 -3.51 11.28
N ILE A 44 2.67 -2.74 10.21
CA ILE A 44 2.72 -3.31 8.85
C ILE A 44 3.54 -2.42 7.91
N THR A 45 4.23 -3.03 6.97
CA THR A 45 4.78 -2.30 5.81
C THR A 45 4.07 -2.70 4.53
N LEU A 46 3.70 -1.71 3.70
CA LEU A 46 3.23 -1.94 2.34
C LEU A 46 4.43 -1.85 1.39
N VAL A 47 4.77 -2.97 0.77
CA VAL A 47 5.80 -3.04 -0.28
C VAL A 47 5.13 -2.83 -1.64
N PRO A 48 5.26 -1.66 -2.25
CA PRO A 48 4.62 -1.38 -3.54
C PRO A 48 5.31 -2.12 -4.66
N GLU A 49 4.54 -2.50 -5.69
CA GLU A 49 5.07 -3.18 -6.87
C GLU A 49 4.98 -2.26 -8.08
N LEU A 50 6.12 -1.74 -8.51
CA LEU A 50 6.37 -1.15 -9.82
C LEU A 50 7.79 -1.52 -10.25
N TYR A 51 7.96 -1.94 -11.49
CA TYR A 51 9.27 -2.30 -12.05
C TYR A 51 10.04 -1.09 -12.54
N LEU A 52 9.33 -0.02 -12.91
CA LEU A 52 9.89 1.27 -13.27
C LEU A 52 9.66 2.28 -12.14
N ASN A 53 10.54 3.26 -12.04
CA ASN A 53 10.42 4.31 -11.03
C ASN A 53 9.53 5.45 -11.54
N ASP A 54 8.30 5.52 -11.04
CA ASP A 54 7.36 6.60 -11.37
C ASP A 54 7.59 7.89 -10.57
N ARG A 55 8.49 7.87 -9.58
CA ARG A 55 8.77 9.00 -8.68
C ARG A 55 9.94 9.85 -9.14
N LYS A 56 10.99 9.21 -9.63
CA LYS A 56 12.25 9.85 -10.01
C LYS A 56 12.54 9.77 -11.51
N GLY A 57 11.63 9.16 -12.29
CA GLY A 57 11.77 8.88 -13.72
C GLY A 57 12.10 7.42 -13.99
N ILE A 58 11.77 6.97 -15.21
CA ILE A 58 11.81 5.54 -15.58
C ILE A 58 13.21 4.92 -15.54
N ASP A 59 14.25 5.74 -15.64
CA ASP A 59 15.67 5.30 -15.60
C ASP A 59 16.22 5.25 -14.17
N ALA A 60 15.47 5.74 -13.17
CA ALA A 60 15.89 5.72 -11.79
C ALA A 60 15.70 4.31 -11.18
N PRO A 61 16.50 3.95 -10.15
CA PRO A 61 16.39 2.65 -9.49
C PRO A 61 15.00 2.38 -8.91
N SER A 62 14.54 1.13 -9.03
CA SER A 62 13.36 0.58 -8.34
C SER A 62 13.68 -0.84 -7.87
N LEU A 63 13.32 -1.18 -6.62
CA LEU A 63 13.54 -2.50 -6.06
C LEU A 63 12.35 -3.41 -6.34
N GLU A 64 12.62 -4.69 -6.61
CA GLU A 64 11.58 -5.69 -6.88
C GLU A 64 10.87 -6.12 -5.57
N ALA A 65 9.55 -6.08 -5.57
CA ALA A 65 8.73 -6.16 -4.36
C ALA A 65 8.76 -7.53 -3.66
N TRP A 66 8.76 -8.62 -4.40
CA TRP A 66 8.64 -9.97 -3.83
C TRP A 66 9.93 -10.46 -3.18
N SER A 67 11.07 -10.22 -3.84
CA SER A 67 12.40 -10.46 -3.30
C SER A 67 12.63 -9.63 -2.03
N LEU A 68 12.22 -8.35 -2.09
CA LEU A 68 12.34 -7.42 -0.97
C LEU A 68 11.47 -7.83 0.21
N SER A 69 10.22 -8.22 -0.03
CA SER A 69 9.30 -8.71 1.01
C SER A 69 9.82 -9.95 1.71
N THR A 70 10.44 -10.87 0.96
CA THR A 70 11.09 -12.05 1.54
C THR A 70 12.26 -11.67 2.45
N ALA A 71 13.08 -10.71 2.01
CA ALA A 71 14.21 -10.22 2.79
C ALA A 71 13.76 -9.48 4.07
N ILE A 72 12.70 -8.65 3.98
CA ILE A 72 12.10 -7.98 5.16
C ILE A 72 11.55 -9.02 6.14
N ALA A 73 10.84 -10.04 5.67
CA ALA A 73 10.32 -11.11 6.50
C ALA A 73 11.39 -11.83 7.32
N ALA A 74 12.58 -11.99 6.75
CA ALA A 74 13.70 -12.70 7.38
C ALA A 74 14.49 -11.85 8.40
N VAL A 75 14.31 -10.52 8.43
CA VAL A 75 15.06 -9.60 9.32
C VAL A 75 14.18 -8.87 10.33
N THR A 76 12.88 -9.16 10.37
CA THR A 76 11.91 -8.57 11.29
C THR A 76 11.16 -9.66 12.05
N ASP A 77 10.73 -9.38 13.28
CA ASP A 77 10.11 -10.36 14.16
C ASP A 77 8.59 -10.22 14.24
N GLU A 78 8.07 -8.98 14.28
CA GLU A 78 6.64 -8.68 14.50
C GLU A 78 6.01 -7.87 13.36
N LEU A 79 6.81 -7.12 12.60
CA LEU A 79 6.32 -6.29 11.50
C LEU A 79 5.60 -7.15 10.46
N ARG A 80 4.33 -6.87 10.20
CA ARG A 80 3.58 -7.51 9.11
C ARG A 80 4.03 -6.97 7.76
N ILE A 81 4.00 -7.82 6.74
CA ILE A 81 4.41 -7.46 5.39
C ILE A 81 3.19 -7.55 4.47
N MET A 82 2.85 -6.47 3.80
CA MET A 82 1.82 -6.40 2.78
C MET A 82 2.47 -6.15 1.43
N THR A 83 2.57 -7.19 0.60
CA THR A 83 3.17 -7.06 -0.73
C THR A 83 2.11 -6.76 -1.77
N ALA A 84 2.31 -5.69 -2.53
CA ALA A 84 1.47 -5.42 -3.69
C ALA A 84 1.66 -6.51 -4.76
N VAL A 85 0.56 -6.89 -5.43
CA VAL A 85 0.56 -7.81 -6.55
C VAL A 85 -0.36 -7.31 -7.66
N ARG A 86 0.15 -7.31 -8.87
CA ARG A 86 -0.61 -6.90 -10.06
C ARG A 86 -0.89 -8.13 -10.93
N PRO A 87 -2.13 -8.64 -10.99
CA PRO A 87 -2.48 -9.89 -11.68
C PRO A 87 -2.02 -10.00 -13.13
N GLY A 88 -1.95 -8.88 -13.86
CA GLY A 88 -1.47 -8.84 -15.25
C GLY A 88 0.02 -9.16 -15.45
N PHE A 89 0.81 -9.20 -14.39
CA PHE A 89 2.25 -9.48 -14.43
C PHE A 89 2.63 -10.86 -13.87
N HIS A 90 1.68 -11.58 -13.28
CA HIS A 90 1.97 -12.80 -12.53
C HIS A 90 1.07 -13.97 -12.87
N LEU A 91 1.62 -15.18 -12.74
CA LEU A 91 0.83 -16.40 -12.73
C LEU A 91 0.30 -16.65 -11.30
N PRO A 92 -1.03 -16.75 -11.09
CA PRO A 92 -1.61 -16.88 -9.76
C PRO A 92 -1.13 -18.12 -9.01
N THR A 93 -0.87 -19.24 -9.71
CA THR A 93 -0.35 -20.48 -9.10
C THR A 93 1.06 -20.31 -8.54
N VAL A 94 1.91 -19.54 -9.23
CA VAL A 94 3.26 -19.18 -8.75
C VAL A 94 3.16 -18.30 -7.53
N ILE A 95 2.31 -17.26 -7.57
CA ILE A 95 2.09 -16.36 -6.44
C ILE A 95 1.50 -17.10 -5.23
N ALA A 96 0.59 -18.04 -5.42
CA ALA A 96 0.10 -18.88 -4.33
C ALA A 96 1.23 -19.64 -3.62
N LYS A 97 2.19 -20.16 -4.41
CA LYS A 97 3.36 -20.89 -3.91
C LYS A 97 4.35 -19.95 -3.19
N THR A 98 4.68 -18.81 -3.80
CA THR A 98 5.57 -17.80 -3.23
C THR A 98 5.02 -17.26 -1.93
N SER A 99 3.72 -16.92 -1.89
CA SER A 99 3.04 -16.44 -0.68
C SER A 99 3.08 -17.44 0.47
N ALA A 100 2.90 -18.74 0.20
CA ALA A 100 3.01 -19.77 1.21
C ALA A 100 4.43 -19.88 1.80
N THR A 101 5.46 -19.69 0.96
CA THR A 101 6.85 -19.68 1.41
C THR A 101 7.18 -18.43 2.25
N ILE A 102 6.72 -17.25 1.83
CA ILE A 102 6.95 -16.02 2.61
C ILE A 102 6.16 -16.06 3.93
N ALA A 103 4.95 -16.62 3.93
CA ALA A 103 4.16 -16.82 5.15
C ALA A 103 4.89 -17.73 6.16
N ASP A 104 5.55 -18.79 5.69
CA ASP A 104 6.38 -19.65 6.56
C ASP A 104 7.61 -18.90 7.11
N ILE A 105 8.36 -18.20 6.26
CA ILE A 105 9.52 -17.39 6.67
C ILE A 105 9.12 -16.33 7.70
N SER A 106 7.98 -15.68 7.49
CA SER A 106 7.50 -14.58 8.35
C SER A 106 6.68 -15.05 9.56
N SER A 107 6.52 -16.36 9.80
CA SER A 107 5.64 -16.87 10.85
C SER A 107 4.20 -16.30 10.74
N ASP A 108 3.62 -16.38 9.54
CA ASP A 108 2.26 -15.96 9.17
C ASP A 108 1.98 -14.43 9.21
N ARG A 109 3.04 -13.59 9.21
CA ARG A 109 2.93 -12.11 9.14
C ARG A 109 2.72 -11.57 7.72
N PHE A 110 2.64 -12.44 6.71
CA PHE A 110 2.54 -12.06 5.30
C PHE A 110 1.09 -11.80 4.87
N SER A 111 0.91 -10.80 4.03
CA SER A 111 -0.37 -10.45 3.39
C SER A 111 -0.13 -9.90 1.99
N LEU A 112 -1.18 -9.82 1.20
CA LEU A 112 -1.16 -9.32 -0.19
C LEU A 112 -2.01 -8.08 -0.33
N ASN A 113 -1.59 -7.15 -1.18
CA ASN A 113 -2.42 -6.06 -1.68
C ASN A 113 -2.63 -6.23 -3.19
N VAL A 114 -3.81 -6.66 -3.60
CA VAL A 114 -4.14 -6.85 -5.01
C VAL A 114 -4.46 -5.50 -5.66
N VAL A 115 -3.63 -5.11 -6.63
CA VAL A 115 -3.70 -3.81 -7.30
C VAL A 115 -4.04 -3.99 -8.77
N SER A 116 -5.09 -3.31 -9.23
CA SER A 116 -5.37 -3.21 -10.67
C SER A 116 -4.38 -2.23 -11.29
N ALA A 117 -3.48 -2.74 -12.17
CA ALA A 117 -2.42 -1.95 -12.79
C ALA A 117 -2.98 -0.70 -13.51
N TRP A 118 -2.26 0.40 -13.45
CA TRP A 118 -2.64 1.68 -14.08
C TRP A 118 -1.66 2.14 -15.17
N TRP A 119 -0.42 1.64 -15.17
CA TRP A 119 0.67 2.11 -16.04
C TRP A 119 0.86 1.20 -17.25
N ALA A 120 0.34 1.63 -18.39
CA ALA A 120 0.35 0.85 -19.63
C ALA A 120 1.76 0.73 -20.24
N GLU A 121 2.59 1.79 -20.14
CA GLU A 121 3.95 1.77 -20.69
C GLU A 121 4.85 0.77 -19.92
N GLU A 122 4.73 0.70 -18.61
CA GLU A 122 5.44 -0.31 -17.81
C GLU A 122 5.01 -1.73 -18.19
N ALA A 123 3.69 -1.96 -18.34
CA ALA A 123 3.19 -3.26 -18.75
C ALA A 123 3.76 -3.68 -20.12
N LYS A 124 3.87 -2.76 -21.06
CA LYS A 124 4.45 -3.01 -22.37
C LYS A 124 5.93 -3.40 -22.29
N GLN A 125 6.72 -2.69 -21.46
CA GLN A 125 8.17 -2.96 -21.32
C GLN A 125 8.45 -4.29 -20.61
N TYR A 126 7.62 -4.68 -19.64
CA TYR A 126 7.81 -5.90 -18.84
C TYR A 126 6.96 -7.09 -19.31
N GLY A 127 6.32 -6.98 -20.48
CA GLY A 127 5.52 -8.07 -21.05
C GLY A 127 4.24 -8.39 -20.26
N GLY A 128 3.78 -7.46 -19.44
CA GLY A 128 2.52 -7.59 -18.69
C GLY A 128 1.29 -7.43 -19.59
N VAL A 129 0.18 -8.04 -19.20
CA VAL A 129 -1.12 -7.88 -19.86
C VAL A 129 -1.84 -6.67 -19.29
N PHE A 130 -2.05 -5.65 -20.11
CA PHE A 130 -2.80 -4.45 -19.75
C PHE A 130 -4.21 -4.52 -20.36
N ALA A 131 -5.14 -5.14 -19.63
CA ALA A 131 -6.53 -5.26 -20.03
C ALA A 131 -7.31 -3.94 -19.81
N SER A 132 -8.54 -3.85 -20.33
CA SER A 132 -9.45 -2.73 -20.07
C SER A 132 -9.75 -2.59 -18.58
N HIS A 133 -10.22 -1.43 -18.13
CA HIS A 133 -10.46 -1.14 -16.72
C HIS A 133 -11.30 -2.22 -16.02
N ASP A 134 -12.45 -2.57 -16.57
CA ASP A 134 -13.35 -3.56 -15.96
C ASP A 134 -12.80 -4.99 -16.06
N GLU A 135 -12.12 -5.32 -17.14
CA GLU A 135 -11.46 -6.63 -17.32
C GLU A 135 -10.37 -6.86 -16.28
N ARG A 136 -9.64 -5.83 -15.85
CA ARG A 136 -8.64 -5.97 -14.79
C ARG A 136 -9.25 -6.42 -13.45
N TYR A 137 -10.49 -6.01 -13.13
CA TYR A 137 -11.17 -6.48 -11.92
C TYR A 137 -11.69 -7.92 -12.05
N ILE A 138 -12.12 -8.34 -13.25
CA ILE A 138 -12.46 -9.75 -13.52
C ILE A 138 -11.20 -10.61 -13.35
N GLN A 139 -10.08 -10.18 -13.94
CA GLN A 139 -8.78 -10.85 -13.81
C GLN A 139 -8.34 -10.95 -12.34
N SER A 140 -8.46 -9.86 -11.58
CA SER A 140 -8.14 -9.85 -10.14
C SER A 140 -9.02 -10.81 -9.35
N SER A 141 -10.30 -10.89 -9.67
CA SER A 141 -11.23 -11.82 -9.01
C SER A 141 -10.87 -13.28 -9.27
N GLU A 142 -10.55 -13.65 -10.52
CA GLU A 142 -10.08 -15.00 -10.85
C GLU A 142 -8.73 -15.32 -10.17
N PHE A 143 -7.82 -14.34 -10.19
CA PHE A 143 -6.52 -14.45 -9.55
C PHE A 143 -6.64 -14.77 -8.06
N VAL A 144 -7.40 -13.98 -7.31
CA VAL A 144 -7.61 -14.21 -5.87
C VAL A 144 -8.35 -15.52 -5.61
N ARG A 145 -9.31 -15.89 -6.46
CA ARG A 145 -10.01 -17.18 -6.35
C ARG A 145 -9.04 -18.36 -6.47
N ILE A 146 -8.04 -18.27 -7.35
CA ILE A 146 -7.00 -19.29 -7.48
C ILE A 146 -6.11 -19.31 -6.24
N LEU A 147 -5.66 -18.16 -5.72
CA LEU A 147 -4.86 -18.10 -4.51
C LEU A 147 -5.58 -18.77 -3.34
N LYS A 148 -6.80 -18.30 -3.02
CA LYS A 148 -7.59 -18.83 -1.91
C LYS A 148 -7.92 -20.33 -2.09
N GLY A 149 -8.23 -20.75 -3.32
CA GLY A 149 -8.49 -22.14 -3.64
C GLY A 149 -7.28 -23.05 -3.42
N MET A 150 -6.10 -22.65 -3.90
CA MET A 150 -4.86 -23.40 -3.73
C MET A 150 -4.39 -23.45 -2.28
N TRP A 151 -4.60 -22.40 -1.49
CA TRP A 151 -4.27 -22.42 -0.05
C TRP A 151 -5.19 -23.35 0.75
N ARG A 152 -6.46 -23.51 0.34
CA ARG A 152 -7.46 -24.31 1.05
C ARG A 152 -7.53 -25.76 0.59
N ASP A 153 -7.65 -25.97 -0.73
CA ASP A 153 -8.04 -27.26 -1.31
C ASP A 153 -6.80 -28.12 -1.63
N ASP A 154 -6.91 -29.44 -1.55
CA ASP A 154 -5.80 -30.35 -1.91
C ASP A 154 -5.50 -30.32 -3.40
N ARG A 155 -6.55 -30.16 -4.21
CA ARG A 155 -6.48 -29.93 -5.64
C ARG A 155 -7.47 -28.85 -6.02
N PHE A 156 -7.01 -27.83 -6.68
CA PHE A 156 -7.85 -26.72 -7.13
C PHE A 156 -7.94 -26.68 -8.64
N THR A 157 -9.16 -26.52 -9.16
CA THR A 157 -9.40 -26.35 -10.60
C THR A 157 -10.21 -25.09 -10.82
N LEU A 158 -9.78 -24.27 -11.77
CA LEU A 158 -10.52 -23.14 -12.29
C LEU A 158 -10.40 -23.14 -13.82
N GLN A 159 -11.53 -23.09 -14.50
CA GLN A 159 -11.62 -22.72 -15.90
C GLN A 159 -12.26 -21.35 -15.97
N GLY A 160 -11.43 -20.32 -16.13
CA GLY A 160 -11.81 -18.91 -16.13
C GLY A 160 -11.66 -18.26 -17.49
N ARG A 161 -11.86 -16.94 -17.53
CA ARG A 161 -11.66 -16.14 -18.72
C ARG A 161 -10.18 -15.81 -18.95
N PHE A 162 -9.43 -15.60 -17.86
CA PHE A 162 -8.00 -15.18 -17.88
C PHE A 162 -7.08 -16.33 -17.50
N TYR A 163 -7.54 -17.27 -16.71
CA TYR A 163 -6.72 -18.37 -16.21
C TYR A 163 -7.42 -19.70 -16.36
N ASP A 164 -6.64 -20.70 -16.80
CA ASP A 164 -7.04 -22.12 -16.79
C ASP A 164 -6.06 -22.89 -15.89
N VAL A 165 -6.58 -23.43 -14.80
CA VAL A 165 -5.79 -24.11 -13.76
C VAL A 165 -6.37 -25.49 -13.52
N PRO A 166 -5.82 -26.55 -14.16
CA PRO A 166 -6.30 -27.91 -13.98
C PRO A 166 -5.66 -28.59 -12.78
N ALA A 167 -6.46 -28.93 -11.76
CA ALA A 167 -6.08 -29.74 -10.61
C ALA A 167 -4.74 -29.33 -9.92
N ALA A 168 -4.51 -28.03 -9.78
CA ALA A 168 -3.28 -27.50 -9.18
C ALA A 168 -3.11 -27.97 -7.74
N VAL A 169 -1.88 -28.27 -7.36
CA VAL A 169 -1.49 -28.72 -6.02
C VAL A 169 -0.52 -27.72 -5.40
N LEU A 170 -0.76 -27.35 -4.15
CA LEU A 170 0.13 -26.55 -3.33
C LEU A 170 0.57 -27.37 -2.10
N SER A 171 1.88 -27.56 -1.94
CA SER A 171 2.49 -28.15 -0.75
C SER A 171 3.88 -27.53 -0.53
N PRO A 172 4.23 -27.07 0.71
CA PRO A 172 3.34 -26.96 1.84
C PRO A 172 2.26 -25.88 1.62
N LYS A 173 1.16 -26.00 2.34
CA LYS A 173 0.15 -24.93 2.46
C LYS A 173 0.58 -23.93 3.55
N PRO A 174 0.19 -22.65 3.48
CA PRO A 174 0.38 -21.73 4.60
C PRO A 174 -0.47 -22.23 5.80
N ARG A 175 0.04 -22.06 7.02
CA ARG A 175 -0.69 -22.42 8.25
C ARG A 175 -1.92 -21.54 8.45
N VAL A 176 -1.75 -20.25 8.15
CA VAL A 176 -2.83 -19.26 8.06
C VAL A 176 -2.82 -18.70 6.64
N ALA A 177 -3.96 -18.69 5.97
CA ALA A 177 -4.06 -18.10 4.64
C ALA A 177 -3.70 -16.62 4.68
N PRO A 178 -2.77 -16.14 3.83
CA PRO A 178 -2.43 -14.74 3.76
C PRO A 178 -3.65 -13.86 3.52
N ARG A 179 -3.82 -12.79 4.32
CA ARG A 179 -4.91 -11.83 4.16
C ARG A 179 -4.79 -11.11 2.82
N ILE A 180 -5.91 -10.93 2.15
CA ILE A 180 -6.00 -10.21 0.89
C ILE A 180 -6.55 -8.81 1.13
N PHE A 181 -5.70 -7.80 1.00
CA PHE A 181 -6.08 -6.41 0.85
C PHE A 181 -6.29 -6.11 -0.64
N ALA A 182 -7.15 -5.16 -0.94
CA ALA A 182 -7.26 -4.60 -2.28
C ALA A 182 -7.77 -3.15 -2.23
N GLY A 183 -7.35 -2.35 -3.21
CA GLY A 183 -7.75 -0.97 -3.35
C GLY A 183 -8.29 -0.65 -4.74
N GLY A 184 -9.34 0.17 -4.78
CA GLY A 184 -9.95 0.65 -6.02
C GLY A 184 -11.21 1.45 -5.70
N GLU A 185 -11.33 2.66 -6.24
CA GLU A 185 -12.37 3.60 -5.86
C GLU A 185 -13.50 3.74 -6.87
N SER A 186 -13.33 3.20 -8.08
CA SER A 186 -14.40 3.15 -9.08
C SER A 186 -15.56 2.25 -8.62
N GLU A 187 -16.76 2.47 -9.17
CA GLU A 187 -17.95 1.65 -8.89
C GLU A 187 -17.67 0.15 -9.08
N SER A 188 -17.16 -0.21 -10.27
CA SER A 188 -16.79 -1.60 -10.59
C SER A 188 -15.67 -2.14 -9.69
N GLY A 189 -14.73 -1.28 -9.30
CA GLY A 189 -13.64 -1.64 -8.38
C GLY A 189 -14.15 -1.98 -6.98
N ARG A 190 -14.95 -1.10 -6.36
CA ARG A 190 -15.53 -1.34 -5.04
C ARG A 190 -16.39 -2.60 -5.01
N GLU A 191 -17.17 -2.83 -6.05
CA GLU A 191 -18.01 -4.03 -6.15
C GLU A 191 -17.18 -5.31 -6.23
N ALA A 192 -16.18 -5.35 -7.11
CA ALA A 192 -15.32 -6.51 -7.28
C ALA A 192 -14.50 -6.79 -6.00
N ILE A 193 -13.91 -5.76 -5.40
CA ILE A 193 -13.09 -5.89 -4.18
C ILE A 193 -13.95 -6.40 -3.02
N ALA A 194 -15.16 -5.89 -2.86
CA ALA A 194 -16.10 -6.36 -1.84
C ALA A 194 -16.45 -7.86 -2.00
N ALA A 195 -16.36 -8.41 -3.20
CA ALA A 195 -16.59 -9.83 -3.45
C ALA A 195 -15.41 -10.73 -3.08
N PHE A 196 -14.16 -10.28 -3.25
CA PHE A 196 -13.01 -11.17 -3.11
C PHE A 196 -12.02 -10.84 -1.97
N ALA A 197 -11.90 -9.56 -1.56
CA ALA A 197 -10.88 -9.14 -0.60
C ALA A 197 -11.35 -9.35 0.86
N ASP A 198 -10.39 -9.49 1.77
CA ASP A 198 -10.64 -9.61 3.22
C ASP A 198 -10.57 -8.23 3.89
N ALA A 199 -9.74 -7.33 3.35
CA ALA A 199 -9.55 -5.97 3.80
C ALA A 199 -9.54 -4.99 2.62
N TYR A 200 -9.89 -3.73 2.88
CA TYR A 200 -9.95 -2.68 1.87
C TYR A 200 -8.92 -1.60 2.15
N VAL A 201 -8.25 -1.09 1.12
CA VAL A 201 -7.36 0.07 1.22
C VAL A 201 -7.78 1.15 0.24
N MET A 202 -7.69 2.42 0.65
CA MET A 202 -8.07 3.57 -0.15
C MET A 202 -6.97 4.63 -0.17
N HIS A 203 -7.04 5.51 -1.15
CA HIS A 203 -6.27 6.73 -1.13
C HIS A 203 -6.78 7.68 -0.05
N GLY A 204 -5.94 8.65 0.34
CA GLY A 204 -6.33 9.68 1.30
C GLY A 204 -7.49 10.55 0.82
N GLY A 205 -8.28 11.02 1.76
CA GLY A 205 -9.37 11.95 1.58
C GLY A 205 -9.59 12.77 2.85
N THR A 206 -10.53 13.72 2.83
CA THR A 206 -11.00 14.35 4.06
C THR A 206 -11.89 13.38 4.85
N PRO A 207 -12.13 13.58 6.16
CA PRO A 207 -13.06 12.73 6.94
C PRO A 207 -14.45 12.63 6.29
N ASP A 208 -14.97 13.75 5.74
CA ASP A 208 -16.27 13.80 5.05
C ASP A 208 -16.29 13.00 3.72
N GLU A 209 -15.16 12.88 3.04
CA GLU A 209 -15.01 12.05 1.83
C GLU A 209 -14.83 10.57 2.20
N VAL A 210 -14.16 10.28 3.32
CA VAL A 210 -13.78 8.91 3.73
C VAL A 210 -14.96 8.18 4.38
N ALA A 211 -15.70 8.81 5.29
CA ALA A 211 -16.79 8.16 6.03
C ALA A 211 -17.85 7.52 5.11
N PRO A 212 -18.39 8.20 4.08
CA PRO A 212 -19.34 7.59 3.17
C PRO A 212 -18.72 6.45 2.32
N LYS A 213 -17.44 6.54 1.98
CA LYS A 213 -16.74 5.45 1.25
C LYS A 213 -16.60 4.20 2.11
N VAL A 214 -16.23 4.36 3.38
CA VAL A 214 -16.16 3.24 4.34
C VAL A 214 -17.52 2.59 4.50
N ALA A 215 -18.57 3.40 4.68
CA ALA A 215 -19.93 2.89 4.78
C ALA A 215 -20.38 2.11 3.53
N ASP A 216 -20.09 2.63 2.33
CA ASP A 216 -20.41 1.99 1.05
C ASP A 216 -19.70 0.65 0.88
N VAL A 217 -18.37 0.59 1.11
CA VAL A 217 -17.63 -0.66 0.92
C VAL A 217 -18.06 -1.74 1.91
N HIS A 218 -18.35 -1.40 3.17
CA HIS A 218 -18.93 -2.33 4.12
C HIS A 218 -20.33 -2.80 3.72
N ALA A 219 -21.20 -1.91 3.22
CA ALA A 219 -22.52 -2.28 2.75
C ALA A 219 -22.45 -3.28 1.57
N ARG A 220 -21.55 -3.06 0.62
CA ARG A 220 -21.28 -4.00 -0.48
C ARG A 220 -20.75 -5.33 0.04
N ARG A 221 -19.79 -5.30 0.96
CA ARG A 221 -19.22 -6.51 1.56
C ARG A 221 -20.30 -7.34 2.28
N ARG A 222 -21.12 -6.71 3.12
CA ARG A 222 -22.24 -7.39 3.79
C ARG A 222 -23.21 -8.05 2.80
N ARG A 223 -23.55 -7.35 1.72
CA ARG A 223 -24.45 -7.87 0.67
C ARG A 223 -23.84 -9.07 -0.06
N LEU A 224 -22.55 -9.08 -0.33
CA LEU A 224 -21.87 -10.10 -1.15
C LEU A 224 -21.31 -11.27 -0.34
N GLN A 225 -20.89 -11.04 0.90
CA GLN A 225 -20.16 -12.02 1.72
C GLN A 225 -20.74 -12.22 3.12
N GLY A 226 -21.76 -11.47 3.51
CA GLY A 226 -22.47 -11.63 4.79
C GLY A 226 -21.78 -11.01 6.01
N GLY A 227 -20.70 -10.23 5.83
CA GLY A 227 -19.97 -9.55 6.91
C GLY A 227 -19.28 -8.28 6.43
N ASP A 228 -18.68 -7.54 7.34
CA ASP A 228 -17.86 -6.36 7.03
C ASP A 228 -16.47 -6.75 6.53
N PHE A 229 -15.72 -5.78 5.99
CA PHE A 229 -14.28 -5.95 5.84
C PHE A 229 -13.63 -6.08 7.22
N GLU A 230 -12.62 -6.92 7.33
CA GLU A 230 -11.87 -7.13 8.57
C GLU A 230 -11.07 -5.88 8.96
N GLU A 231 -10.71 -5.07 7.98
CA GLU A 231 -9.87 -3.89 8.14
C GLU A 231 -10.06 -2.93 6.96
N VAL A 232 -10.16 -1.64 7.25
CA VAL A 232 -10.13 -0.57 6.25
C VAL A 232 -8.91 0.31 6.47
N GLY A 233 -8.02 0.33 5.47
CA GLY A 233 -6.80 1.12 5.47
C GLY A 233 -6.90 2.36 4.58
N MET A 234 -6.17 3.41 4.96
CA MET A 234 -6.06 4.65 4.21
C MET A 234 -4.59 5.07 4.07
N ALA A 235 -4.19 5.52 2.88
CA ALA A 235 -2.89 6.11 2.65
C ALA A 235 -2.88 7.59 3.08
N ALA A 236 -1.82 8.03 3.77
CA ALA A 236 -1.64 9.42 4.14
C ALA A 236 -0.16 9.83 4.14
N TYR A 237 0.10 11.09 3.82
CA TYR A 237 1.41 11.70 4.02
C TYR A 237 1.38 12.48 5.33
N VAL A 238 2.36 12.21 6.21
CA VAL A 238 2.39 12.77 7.57
C VAL A 238 3.59 13.69 7.72
N ILE A 239 3.35 14.90 8.24
CA ILE A 239 4.39 15.87 8.58
C ILE A 239 4.15 16.34 10.01
N ILE A 240 5.06 16.01 10.92
CA ILE A 240 5.04 16.47 12.32
C ILE A 240 6.25 17.35 12.58
N ARG A 241 6.01 18.55 13.11
CA ARG A 241 7.08 19.46 13.55
C ARG A 241 6.70 20.07 14.90
N ASP A 242 7.67 20.70 15.57
CA ASP A 242 7.44 21.30 16.90
C ASP A 242 6.44 22.46 16.86
N THR A 243 6.31 23.11 15.70
CA THR A 243 5.32 24.15 15.46
C THR A 243 4.57 23.95 14.14
N GLU A 244 3.31 24.39 14.08
CA GLU A 244 2.53 24.39 12.85
C GLU A 244 3.21 25.16 11.71
N LYS A 245 3.88 26.27 12.03
CA LYS A 245 4.62 27.07 11.05
C LYS A 245 5.74 26.26 10.38
N GLU A 246 6.49 25.47 11.15
CA GLU A 246 7.54 24.60 10.60
C GLU A 246 6.94 23.45 9.78
N ALA A 247 5.83 22.88 10.21
CA ALA A 247 5.13 21.85 9.45
C ALA A 247 4.61 22.36 8.11
N LEU A 248 4.04 23.58 8.08
CA LEU A 248 3.59 24.22 6.85
C LEU A 248 4.75 24.62 5.93
N ALA A 249 5.88 25.05 6.48
CA ALA A 249 7.09 25.37 5.71
C ALA A 249 7.65 24.09 5.03
N GLU A 250 7.62 22.96 5.74
CA GLU A 250 8.00 21.66 5.17
C GLU A 250 7.02 21.21 4.08
N LEU A 251 5.72 21.37 4.30
CA LEU A 251 4.70 21.10 3.29
C LEU A 251 4.94 21.91 2.01
N ASP A 252 5.21 23.22 2.12
CA ASP A 252 5.49 24.06 0.97
C ASP A 252 6.77 23.61 0.25
N ARG A 253 7.82 23.25 0.99
CA ARG A 253 9.07 22.75 0.43
C ARG A 253 8.84 21.50 -0.44
N ILE A 254 8.12 20.50 0.08
CA ILE A 254 7.91 19.20 -0.61
C ILE A 254 6.87 19.28 -1.72
N THR A 255 6.03 20.30 -1.75
CA THR A 255 4.98 20.47 -2.75
C THR A 255 5.27 21.57 -3.78
N THR A 256 6.41 22.22 -3.71
CA THR A 256 6.85 23.14 -4.77
C THR A 256 7.13 22.35 -6.04
N VAL A 257 6.28 22.56 -7.05
CA VAL A 257 6.36 21.82 -8.31
C VAL A 257 7.54 22.32 -9.13
N ASP A 258 8.46 21.44 -9.47
CA ASP A 258 9.48 21.66 -10.50
C ASP A 258 8.97 21.06 -11.83
N PRO A 259 8.58 21.89 -12.81
CA PRO A 259 8.07 21.41 -14.09
C PRO A 259 9.07 20.54 -14.89
N GLY A 260 10.36 20.67 -14.61
CA GLY A 260 11.42 19.89 -15.23
C GLY A 260 11.69 18.55 -14.56
N SER A 261 11.09 18.28 -13.40
CA SER A 261 11.30 17.04 -12.68
C SER A 261 10.74 15.81 -13.42
N PRO A 262 11.55 14.75 -13.65
CA PRO A 262 11.11 13.50 -14.27
C PRO A 262 9.95 12.82 -13.52
N GLY A 263 9.80 13.11 -12.21
CA GLY A 263 8.74 12.56 -11.38
C GLY A 263 7.30 12.95 -11.78
N TYR A 264 7.14 13.96 -12.64
CA TYR A 264 5.83 14.35 -13.18
C TYR A 264 5.54 13.81 -14.59
N ALA A 265 6.47 13.09 -15.21
CA ALA A 265 6.31 12.61 -16.58
C ALA A 265 5.10 11.68 -16.76
N SER A 266 4.74 10.91 -15.74
CA SER A 266 3.60 9.98 -15.76
C SER A 266 2.27 10.61 -15.30
N PHE A 267 2.23 11.91 -14.96
CA PHE A 267 1.04 12.53 -14.37
C PHE A 267 -0.21 12.42 -15.26
N GLU A 268 -0.09 12.79 -16.53
CA GLU A 268 -1.21 12.74 -17.48
C GLU A 268 -1.70 11.31 -17.78
N GLU A 269 -0.77 10.34 -17.79
CA GLU A 269 -1.12 8.93 -17.97
C GLU A 269 -1.83 8.39 -16.72
N PHE A 270 -1.37 8.77 -15.54
CA PHE A 270 -2.01 8.44 -14.28
C PHE A 270 -3.45 8.99 -14.22
N GLU A 271 -3.67 10.27 -14.52
CA GLU A 271 -5.02 10.86 -14.58
C GLU A 271 -5.94 10.10 -15.54
N ARG A 272 -5.44 9.78 -16.74
CA ARG A 272 -6.21 9.13 -17.79
C ARG A 272 -6.67 7.71 -17.43
N HIS A 273 -5.87 6.96 -16.68
CA HIS A 273 -6.09 5.53 -16.40
C HIS A 273 -6.56 5.20 -14.99
N SER A 274 -6.59 6.17 -14.08
CA SER A 274 -6.92 5.93 -12.65
C SER A 274 -8.39 6.10 -12.32
N ASN A 275 -9.22 6.73 -13.19
CA ASN A 275 -10.65 6.98 -12.96
C ASN A 275 -10.94 7.47 -11.52
N LEU A 276 -10.22 8.53 -11.11
CA LEU A 276 -10.37 9.10 -9.77
C LEU A 276 -11.71 9.82 -9.64
N ASP A 277 -12.30 9.74 -8.45
CA ASP A 277 -13.56 10.44 -8.10
C ASP A 277 -13.38 11.97 -8.00
N VAL A 278 -12.14 12.43 -7.88
CA VAL A 278 -11.77 13.84 -7.68
C VAL A 278 -10.62 14.22 -8.58
N GLU A 279 -10.61 15.48 -8.99
CA GLU A 279 -9.50 16.07 -9.73
C GLU A 279 -8.24 16.11 -8.85
N LEU A 280 -7.10 15.68 -9.38
CA LEU A 280 -5.81 15.67 -8.71
C LEU A 280 -4.92 16.77 -9.26
N THR A 281 -4.44 17.64 -8.40
CA THR A 281 -3.46 18.67 -8.78
C THR A 281 -2.04 18.10 -8.81
N LYS A 282 -1.13 18.72 -9.60
CA LYS A 282 0.30 18.37 -9.58
C LYS A 282 0.91 18.54 -8.19
N ARG A 283 0.42 19.51 -7.40
CA ARG A 283 0.85 19.73 -6.02
C ARG A 283 0.52 18.51 -5.15
N GLU A 284 -0.70 18.00 -5.22
CA GLU A 284 -1.10 16.77 -4.49
C GLU A 284 -0.33 15.55 -4.99
N TYR A 285 -0.05 15.48 -6.29
CA TYR A 285 0.73 14.40 -6.89
C TYR A 285 2.20 14.39 -6.45
N SER A 286 2.73 15.50 -5.93
CA SER A 286 4.14 15.63 -5.49
C SER A 286 4.54 14.61 -4.42
N VAL A 287 3.64 14.19 -3.56
CA VAL A 287 3.91 13.27 -2.43
C VAL A 287 3.10 11.98 -2.47
N GLY A 288 2.66 11.58 -3.64
CA GLY A 288 1.82 10.41 -3.81
C GLY A 288 0.36 10.78 -4.07
N THR A 289 -0.40 9.81 -4.52
CA THR A 289 -1.77 10.01 -4.92
C THR A 289 -2.65 10.37 -3.73
N ARG A 290 -3.09 11.62 -3.63
CA ARG A 290 -3.98 12.14 -2.59
C ARG A 290 -3.48 11.97 -1.14
N GLY A 291 -2.18 11.68 -0.93
CA GLY A 291 -1.62 11.51 0.41
C GLY A 291 -1.71 12.78 1.29
N LEU A 292 -1.81 13.98 0.69
CA LEU A 292 -1.96 15.25 1.40
C LEU A 292 -3.40 15.60 1.79
N ARG A 293 -4.42 15.00 1.16
CA ARG A 293 -5.84 15.33 1.43
C ARG A 293 -6.28 15.05 2.88
N PRO A 294 -5.74 14.03 3.60
CA PRO A 294 -6.02 13.84 5.02
C PRO A 294 -5.55 14.99 5.91
N ASN A 295 -4.70 15.88 5.40
CA ASN A 295 -4.15 17.02 6.13
C ASN A 295 -3.48 16.63 7.46
N LEU A 296 -2.71 15.54 7.47
CA LEU A 296 -1.93 15.12 8.65
C LEU A 296 -0.61 15.89 8.73
N VAL A 297 -0.73 17.22 8.82
CA VAL A 297 0.37 18.20 8.82
C VAL A 297 0.17 19.16 9.99
N GLY A 298 1.14 19.24 10.91
CA GLY A 298 1.04 20.11 12.08
C GLY A 298 1.94 19.69 13.24
N THR A 299 1.55 20.07 14.46
CA THR A 299 2.14 19.50 15.68
C THR A 299 1.61 18.08 15.92
N ALA A 300 2.24 17.32 16.81
CA ALA A 300 1.81 15.97 17.14
C ALA A 300 0.35 15.95 17.65
N GLU A 301 -0.03 16.94 18.46
CA GLU A 301 -1.39 17.06 19.00
C GLU A 301 -2.43 17.33 17.90
N GLN A 302 -2.12 18.23 16.96
CA GLN A 302 -3.01 18.54 15.85
C GLN A 302 -3.19 17.32 14.93
N VAL A 303 -2.11 16.58 14.67
CA VAL A 303 -2.17 15.37 13.87
C VAL A 303 -2.92 14.26 14.60
N ALA A 304 -2.73 14.09 15.91
CA ALA A 304 -3.47 13.13 16.71
C ALA A 304 -4.98 13.38 16.71
N GLU A 305 -5.40 14.65 16.85
CA GLU A 305 -6.81 15.04 16.77
C GLU A 305 -7.44 14.65 15.42
N ARG A 306 -6.77 14.98 14.31
CA ARG A 306 -7.25 14.63 12.96
C ARG A 306 -7.30 13.11 12.73
N ILE A 307 -6.33 12.36 13.26
CA ILE A 307 -6.37 10.89 13.22
C ILE A 307 -7.60 10.34 13.94
N GLY A 308 -8.02 10.96 15.06
CA GLY A 308 -9.25 10.63 15.76
C GLY A 308 -10.50 10.77 14.87
N GLU A 309 -10.54 11.79 14.00
CA GLU A 309 -11.64 11.96 13.03
C GLU A 309 -11.71 10.80 12.03
N PHE A 310 -10.56 10.31 11.54
CA PHE A 310 -10.50 9.15 10.64
C PHE A 310 -10.87 7.84 11.34
N GLN A 311 -10.49 7.67 12.61
CA GLN A 311 -10.98 6.53 13.41
C GLN A 311 -12.50 6.53 13.53
N ASN A 312 -13.10 7.70 13.78
CA ASN A 312 -14.55 7.85 13.83
C ASN A 312 -15.22 7.63 12.46
N ALA A 313 -14.51 7.90 11.37
CA ALA A 313 -14.94 7.60 10.00
C ALA A 313 -14.81 6.11 9.62
N GLY A 314 -14.27 5.27 10.53
CA GLY A 314 -14.14 3.82 10.33
C GLY A 314 -12.84 3.38 9.66
N VAL A 315 -11.79 4.19 9.72
CA VAL A 315 -10.44 3.79 9.28
C VAL A 315 -9.74 3.05 10.41
N ASP A 316 -9.25 1.84 10.12
CA ASP A 316 -8.57 0.97 11.08
C ASP A 316 -7.05 1.01 10.97
N LEU A 317 -6.54 1.29 9.76
CA LEU A 317 -5.11 1.27 9.42
C LEU A 317 -4.73 2.54 8.66
N LEU A 318 -3.69 3.24 9.13
CA LEU A 318 -3.08 4.35 8.42
C LEU A 318 -1.76 3.89 7.80
N LEU A 319 -1.67 3.97 6.46
CA LEU A 319 -0.47 3.65 5.69
C LEU A 319 0.30 4.95 5.40
N VAL A 320 1.31 5.19 6.21
CA VAL A 320 2.06 6.46 6.25
C VAL A 320 3.13 6.52 5.15
N GLN A 321 3.23 7.67 4.52
CA GLN A 321 4.39 8.13 3.77
C GLN A 321 4.95 9.38 4.45
N SER A 322 6.26 9.51 4.51
CA SER A 322 6.99 10.67 5.04
C SER A 322 8.41 10.69 4.46
N SER A 323 9.09 11.83 4.49
CA SER A 323 10.44 11.96 3.95
C SER A 323 11.29 12.93 4.80
N PRO A 324 12.54 12.52 5.16
CA PRO A 324 13.16 11.21 4.96
C PRO A 324 12.57 10.16 5.93
N LEU A 325 12.25 8.98 5.38
CA LEU A 325 11.40 8.01 6.10
C LEU A 325 11.99 7.53 7.43
N HIS A 326 13.29 7.22 7.49
CA HIS A 326 13.93 6.73 8.71
C HIS A 326 13.72 7.70 9.89
N ASP A 327 14.04 8.97 9.69
CA ASP A 327 13.97 10.01 10.73
C ASP A 327 12.50 10.33 11.09
N GLU A 328 11.62 10.28 10.10
CA GLU A 328 10.18 10.54 10.31
C GLU A 328 9.49 9.38 11.05
N LEU A 329 9.91 8.11 10.84
CA LEU A 329 9.41 6.99 11.64
C LEU A 329 9.78 7.16 13.12
N GLU A 330 11.02 7.57 13.42
CA GLU A 330 11.45 7.88 14.80
C GLU A 330 10.63 9.03 15.40
N ARG A 331 10.47 10.12 14.65
CA ARG A 331 9.70 11.31 15.08
C ARG A 331 8.23 10.96 15.36
N ILE A 332 7.57 10.27 14.44
CA ILE A 332 6.17 9.84 14.58
C ILE A 332 6.03 8.92 15.80
N SER A 333 6.92 7.95 15.95
CA SER A 333 6.88 7.04 17.10
C SER A 333 7.09 7.75 18.42
N ALA A 334 8.02 8.72 18.47
CA ALA A 334 8.34 9.44 19.71
C ALA A 334 7.27 10.47 20.09
N GLN A 335 6.68 11.18 19.13
CA GLN A 335 5.81 12.32 19.39
C GLN A 335 4.31 11.99 19.26
N LEU A 336 3.93 11.14 18.29
CA LEU A 336 2.53 10.86 17.99
C LEU A 336 2.00 9.59 18.67
N PHE A 337 2.76 8.49 18.67
CA PHE A 337 2.29 7.21 19.23
C PHE A 337 1.85 7.31 20.70
N PRO A 338 2.57 8.01 21.61
CA PRO A 338 2.11 8.19 22.98
C PRO A 338 0.75 8.88 23.11
N LEU A 339 0.45 9.86 22.21
CA LEU A 339 -0.83 10.58 22.21
C LEU A 339 -2.00 9.68 21.75
N LEU A 340 -1.70 8.64 20.99
CA LEU A 340 -2.69 7.69 20.43
C LEU A 340 -2.75 6.37 21.19
N GLY A 341 -1.98 6.23 22.30
CA GLY A 341 -1.94 5.00 23.09
C GLY A 341 -1.30 3.82 22.37
N VAL A 342 -0.40 4.09 21.41
CA VAL A 342 0.38 3.07 20.72
C VAL A 342 1.67 2.83 21.51
N GLU A 343 1.90 1.59 21.93
CA GLU A 343 3.09 1.22 22.70
C GLU A 343 4.27 0.95 21.77
N SER A 344 5.43 1.54 22.06
CA SER A 344 6.69 1.21 21.40
C SER A 344 7.27 -0.08 21.98
N ARG A 345 7.68 -1.02 21.15
CA ARG A 345 8.29 -2.30 21.57
C ARG A 345 9.71 -2.12 22.10
N ALA A 346 10.41 -1.08 21.70
CA ALA A 346 11.78 -0.79 22.13
C ALA A 346 11.92 -0.51 23.66
N VAL A 347 10.80 -0.28 24.35
CA VAL A 347 10.77 -0.04 25.82
C VAL A 347 10.70 -1.36 26.61
N LEU A 348 10.44 -2.49 25.94
CA LEU A 348 10.26 -3.81 26.58
C LEU A 348 11.48 -4.74 26.44
N ALA A 349 12.55 -4.31 25.84
CA ALA A 349 13.85 -5.00 25.75
C ALA A 349 14.91 -4.29 26.61
#